data_92e9ed694fec384faf5dd8a9c0937f75
#
_entry.id   92e9ed694fec384faf5dd8a9c0937f75
#
_cell.length_a   1.000
_cell.length_b   1.000
_cell.length_c   1.000
_cell.angle_alpha   90.00
_cell.angle_beta   90.00
_cell.angle_gamma   90.00
#
_symmetry.space_group_name_H-M   'P 1'
#
loop_
_entity.id
_entity.type
_entity.pdbx_description
1 polymer ?
#
loop_
_entity_poly.entity_id
_entity_poly.type
_entity_poly.pdbx_seq_one_letter_code
_entity_poly.pdbx_strand_id
1 'polypeptide(L)'
;TTISATKTYLVGEWAWVLVDVPETYSQQYGERQKGGFVDIVQPILRGKLAGFDKAVFSLACRLEYVDWNVGSFEETGGNISDDLWAVVPAISFRPVSQTVIRLNYRYMQQQDILGNPPAKIGGVQFGLSSYF
;
A
#
# COMPACT_ATOMS: atom_id res chain seq x y z
N THR A 1 13.32 7.45 4.60
CA THR A 1 13.91 8.10 5.80
C THR A 1 13.97 7.13 6.96
N THR A 2 15.04 7.15 7.73
CA THR A 2 15.21 6.34 8.95
C THR A 2 15.28 7.25 10.16
N ILE A 3 14.44 6.98 11.16
CA ILE A 3 14.48 7.69 12.43
C ILE A 3 15.54 7.01 13.32
N SER A 4 16.69 7.66 13.53
CA SER A 4 17.87 7.06 14.17
C SER A 4 17.64 6.60 15.61
N ALA A 5 16.84 7.33 16.39
CA ALA A 5 16.58 7.02 17.81
C ALA A 5 15.84 5.68 17.99
N THR A 6 14.89 5.36 17.14
CA THR A 6 14.05 4.16 17.22
C THR A 6 14.40 3.12 16.16
N LYS A 7 15.28 3.45 15.20
CA LYS A 7 15.55 2.66 13.99
C LYS A 7 14.30 2.36 13.17
N THR A 8 13.28 3.21 13.29
CA THR A 8 12.07 3.16 12.49
C THR A 8 12.41 3.54 11.05
N TYR A 9 11.95 2.75 10.11
CA TYR A 9 12.12 3.00 8.69
C TYR A 9 10.80 3.47 8.10
N LEU A 10 10.83 4.61 7.40
CA LEU A 10 9.68 5.22 6.75
C LEU A 10 9.98 5.39 5.26
N VAL A 11 9.08 4.87 4.43
CA VAL A 11 9.10 5.04 2.97
C VAL A 11 7.72 5.46 2.52
N GLY A 12 7.66 6.38 1.59
CA GLY A 12 6.41 6.77 0.94
C GLY A 12 6.68 7.21 -0.49
N GLU A 13 5.68 7.01 -1.32
CA GLU A 13 5.66 7.45 -2.71
C GLU A 13 4.27 7.97 -3.02
N TRP A 14 4.21 9.05 -3.80
CA TRP A 14 2.97 9.61 -4.31
C TRP A 14 3.14 9.97 -5.77
N ALA A 15 2.16 9.62 -6.59
CA ALA A 15 2.15 9.89 -8.02
C ALA A 15 0.86 10.57 -8.46
N TRP A 16 0.97 11.43 -9.46
CA TRP A 16 -0.14 11.94 -10.26
C TRP A 16 0.11 11.51 -11.69
N VAL A 17 -0.95 11.04 -12.34
CA VAL A 17 -0.89 10.60 -13.74
C VAL A 17 -1.92 11.41 -14.52
N LEU A 18 -1.50 11.95 -15.64
CA LEU A 18 -2.35 12.60 -16.63
C LEU A 18 -2.31 11.74 -17.90
N VAL A 19 -3.49 11.38 -18.38
CA VAL A 19 -3.66 10.60 -19.60
C VAL A 19 -4.40 11.44 -20.62
N ASP A 20 -3.87 11.51 -21.83
CA ASP A 20 -4.53 12.16 -22.94
C ASP A 20 -5.67 11.26 -23.46
N VAL A 21 -6.90 11.63 -23.13
CA VAL A 21 -8.10 10.87 -23.54
C VAL A 21 -8.73 11.58 -24.73
N PRO A 22 -9.07 10.86 -25.82
CA PRO A 22 -9.68 11.48 -26.99
C PRO A 22 -10.97 12.23 -26.66
N GLU A 23 -11.09 13.47 -27.13
CA GLU A 23 -12.26 14.35 -26.94
C GLU A 23 -13.57 13.80 -27.56
N THR A 24 -13.50 12.70 -28.29
CA THR A 24 -14.68 12.01 -28.86
C THR A 24 -15.55 11.31 -27.83
N TYR A 25 -15.06 11.13 -26.60
CA TYR A 25 -15.84 10.58 -25.49
C TYR A 25 -16.60 11.69 -24.78
N SER A 26 -17.87 11.45 -24.50
CA SER A 26 -18.74 12.40 -23.78
C SER A 26 -18.32 12.61 -22.32
N GLN A 27 -17.57 11.68 -21.76
CA GLN A 27 -17.02 11.76 -20.41
C GLN A 27 -15.56 11.28 -20.43
N GLN A 28 -14.66 12.06 -19.84
CA GLN A 28 -13.23 11.80 -19.80
C GLN A 28 -12.86 10.94 -18.58
N TYR A 29 -13.03 9.63 -18.71
CA TYR A 29 -12.61 8.69 -17.65
C TYR A 29 -11.11 8.43 -17.71
N GLY A 30 -10.47 8.37 -16.55
CA GLY A 30 -9.06 8.03 -16.41
C GLY A 30 -8.08 9.15 -16.83
N GLU A 31 -8.56 10.33 -17.22
CA GLU A 31 -7.74 11.47 -17.60
C GLU A 31 -6.78 11.87 -16.46
N ARG A 32 -7.27 11.87 -15.25
CA ARG A 32 -6.50 12.25 -14.06
C ARG A 32 -6.57 11.13 -13.04
N GLN A 33 -5.40 10.70 -12.63
CA GLN A 33 -5.26 9.65 -11.60
C GLN A 33 -4.27 10.11 -10.54
N LYS A 34 -4.45 9.65 -9.33
CA LYS A 34 -3.49 9.88 -8.24
C LYS A 34 -3.43 8.67 -7.34
N GLY A 35 -2.32 8.49 -6.68
CA GLY A 35 -2.19 7.44 -5.70
C GLY A 35 -0.83 7.41 -5.04
N GLY A 36 -0.74 6.63 -4.00
CA GLY A 36 0.52 6.47 -3.30
C GLY A 36 0.43 5.51 -2.13
N PHE A 37 1.54 5.38 -1.45
CA PHE A 37 1.63 4.57 -0.24
C PHE A 37 2.60 5.16 0.78
N VAL A 38 2.43 4.73 2.02
CA VAL A 38 3.37 4.97 3.12
C VAL A 38 3.62 3.66 3.84
N ASP A 39 4.90 3.27 3.93
CA ASP A 39 5.39 2.14 4.71
C ASP A 39 6.02 2.62 6.01
N ILE A 40 5.64 2.02 7.11
CA ILE A 40 6.26 2.18 8.41
C ILE A 40 6.77 0.81 8.85
N VAL A 41 8.07 0.70 9.11
CA VAL A 41 8.70 -0.54 9.59
C VAL A 41 9.45 -0.26 10.89
N GLN A 42 9.05 -0.96 11.95
CA GLN A 42 9.62 -0.85 13.28
C GLN A 42 10.27 -2.17 13.69
N PRO A 43 11.61 -2.25 13.75
CA PRO A 43 12.28 -3.37 14.40
C PRO A 43 11.96 -3.37 15.90
N ILE A 44 11.44 -4.50 16.38
CA ILE A 44 11.04 -4.67 17.79
C ILE A 44 12.12 -5.43 18.56
N LEU A 45 12.61 -6.53 18.00
CA LEU A 45 13.61 -7.38 18.61
C LEU A 45 14.81 -7.57 17.69
N ARG A 46 16.01 -7.50 18.26
CA ARG A 46 17.27 -7.72 17.55
C ARG A 46 18.20 -8.53 18.44
N GLY A 47 18.91 -9.49 17.85
CA GLY A 47 19.89 -10.32 18.56
C GLY A 47 19.59 -11.80 18.44
N LYS A 48 19.89 -12.57 19.46
CA LYS A 48 19.68 -14.01 19.45
C LYS A 48 18.20 -14.33 19.59
N LEU A 49 17.60 -14.83 18.51
CA LEU A 49 16.18 -15.21 18.42
C LEU A 49 16.05 -16.53 17.65
N ALA A 50 15.28 -17.47 18.21
CA ALA A 50 14.99 -18.78 17.59
C ALA A 50 16.27 -19.53 17.12
N GLY A 51 17.39 -19.40 17.84
CA GLY A 51 18.65 -20.06 17.49
C GLY A 51 19.56 -19.27 16.51
N PHE A 52 19.13 -18.12 16.05
CA PHE A 52 19.90 -17.24 15.16
C PHE A 52 20.51 -16.06 15.94
N ASP A 53 21.82 -15.85 15.83
CA ASP A 53 22.55 -14.88 16.67
C ASP A 53 22.28 -13.41 16.30
N LYS A 54 21.91 -13.14 15.05
CA LYS A 54 21.71 -11.78 14.50
C LYS A 54 20.30 -11.60 13.91
N ALA A 55 19.32 -12.29 14.46
CA ALA A 55 17.96 -12.20 13.96
C ALA A 55 17.33 -10.83 14.25
N VAL A 56 16.38 -10.45 13.40
CA VAL A 56 15.58 -9.24 13.56
C VAL A 56 14.10 -9.60 13.38
N PHE A 57 13.29 -9.22 14.35
CA PHE A 57 11.84 -9.26 14.26
C PHE A 57 11.31 -7.84 14.15
N SER A 58 10.43 -7.58 13.19
CA SER A 58 9.87 -6.27 12.94
C SER A 58 8.36 -6.32 12.76
N LEU A 59 7.70 -5.24 13.19
CA LEU A 59 6.35 -4.90 12.79
C LEU A 59 6.39 -3.93 11.64
N ALA A 60 5.43 -4.02 10.74
CA ALA A 60 5.27 -3.09 9.64
C ALA A 60 3.79 -2.79 9.39
N CYS A 61 3.54 -1.63 8.79
CA CYS A 61 2.22 -1.28 8.31
C CYS A 61 2.39 -0.47 7.02
N ARG A 62 1.63 -0.83 5.99
CA ARG A 62 1.48 -0.03 4.77
C ARG A 62 0.09 0.55 4.71
N LEU A 63 0.00 1.82 4.37
CA LEU A 63 -1.22 2.50 3.98
C LEU A 63 -1.13 2.80 2.49
N GLU A 64 -2.19 2.48 1.75
CA GLU A 64 -2.28 2.70 0.29
C GLU A 64 -3.54 3.48 -0.04
N TYR A 65 -3.44 4.35 -1.03
CA TYR A 65 -4.56 5.03 -1.64
C TYR A 65 -4.34 5.15 -3.14
N VAL A 66 -5.39 4.89 -3.91
CA VAL A 66 -5.41 5.07 -5.36
C VAL A 66 -6.77 5.62 -5.75
N ASP A 67 -6.78 6.59 -6.63
CA ASP A 67 -7.97 7.17 -7.25
C ASP A 67 -7.73 7.19 -8.76
N TRP A 68 -8.47 6.36 -9.48
CA TRP A 68 -8.29 6.19 -10.93
C TRP A 68 -9.05 7.23 -11.75
N ASN A 69 -9.95 7.99 -11.11
CA ASN A 69 -10.83 8.95 -11.81
C ASN A 69 -11.01 10.23 -11.01
N VAL A 70 -9.96 11.04 -10.89
CA VAL A 70 -10.02 12.34 -10.21
C VAL A 70 -10.83 13.34 -11.04
N GLY A 71 -12.08 13.59 -10.65
CA GLY A 71 -12.93 14.54 -11.36
C GLY A 71 -14.40 14.44 -10.97
N SER A 72 -15.24 15.03 -11.79
CA SER A 72 -16.69 15.01 -11.66
C SER A 72 -17.35 14.63 -12.98
N PHE A 73 -18.53 14.05 -12.88
CA PHE A 73 -19.36 13.79 -14.05
C PHE A 73 -19.80 15.09 -14.70
N GLU A 74 -19.64 15.22 -16.01
CA GLU A 74 -20.01 16.42 -16.77
C GLU A 74 -21.51 16.68 -16.73
N GLU A 75 -22.33 15.63 -16.79
CA GLU A 75 -23.78 15.73 -16.82
C GLU A 75 -24.39 16.09 -15.46
N THR A 76 -23.85 15.57 -14.37
CA THR A 76 -24.46 15.69 -13.05
C THR A 76 -23.68 16.59 -12.09
N GLY A 77 -22.42 16.87 -12.40
CA GLY A 77 -21.50 17.59 -11.50
C GLY A 77 -21.11 16.79 -10.24
N GLY A 78 -21.59 15.56 -10.09
CA GLY A 78 -21.21 14.68 -8.97
C GLY A 78 -19.77 14.19 -9.10
N ASN A 79 -19.09 13.96 -7.97
CA ASN A 79 -17.74 13.39 -7.99
C ASN A 79 -17.77 12.00 -8.61
N ILE A 80 -16.78 11.74 -9.46
CA ILE A 80 -16.50 10.37 -9.91
C ILE A 80 -15.79 9.70 -8.74
N SER A 81 -16.33 8.56 -8.30
CA SER A 81 -15.62 7.68 -7.38
C SER A 81 -14.66 6.80 -8.18
N ASP A 82 -14.29 5.66 -7.77
CA ASP A 82 -13.30 4.75 -8.35
C ASP A 82 -11.98 4.86 -7.59
N ASP A 83 -12.11 4.83 -6.30
CA ASP A 83 -10.95 4.90 -5.42
C ASP A 83 -10.79 3.61 -4.59
N LEU A 84 -9.57 3.40 -4.18
CA LEU A 84 -9.18 2.31 -3.30
C LEU A 84 -8.34 2.85 -2.16
N TRP A 85 -8.62 2.40 -0.95
CA TRP A 85 -7.66 2.51 0.13
C TRP A 85 -7.43 1.15 0.78
N ALA A 86 -6.21 0.93 1.27
CA ALA A 86 -5.84 -0.31 1.93
C ALA A 86 -4.95 -0.07 3.14
N VAL A 87 -5.10 -0.97 4.12
CA VAL A 87 -4.20 -1.09 5.27
C VAL A 87 -3.63 -2.49 5.29
N VAL A 88 -2.29 -2.58 5.42
CA VAL A 88 -1.56 -3.83 5.35
C VAL A 88 -0.62 -3.96 6.55
N PRO A 89 -1.14 -4.34 7.75
CA PRO A 89 -0.28 -4.72 8.86
C PRO A 89 0.52 -5.97 8.52
N ALA A 90 1.78 -6.02 8.98
CA ALA A 90 2.69 -7.11 8.69
C ALA A 90 3.62 -7.37 9.87
N ILE A 91 4.04 -8.62 9.98
CA ILE A 91 5.17 -9.03 10.78
C ILE A 91 6.26 -9.60 9.86
N SER A 92 7.50 -9.34 10.18
CA SER A 92 8.63 -9.92 9.46
C SER A 92 9.67 -10.47 10.42
N PHE A 93 10.21 -11.62 10.06
CA PHE A 93 11.30 -12.27 10.76
C PHE A 93 12.46 -12.46 9.79
N ARG A 94 13.61 -11.90 10.15
CA ARG A 94 14.86 -12.02 9.40
C ARG A 94 15.85 -12.83 10.26
N PRO A 95 15.94 -14.15 10.05
CA PRO A 95 16.86 -15.00 10.81
C PRO A 95 18.32 -14.66 10.54
N VAL A 96 18.64 -14.38 9.28
CA VAL A 96 19.98 -13.96 8.81
C VAL A 96 19.80 -12.79 7.84
N SER A 97 20.91 -12.10 7.51
CA SER A 97 20.86 -10.90 6.66
C SER A 97 20.25 -11.16 5.28
N GLN A 98 20.44 -12.36 4.74
CA GLN A 98 20.00 -12.75 3.40
C GLN A 98 18.59 -13.29 3.32
N THR A 99 17.95 -13.63 4.46
CA THR A 99 16.63 -14.29 4.45
C THR A 99 15.61 -13.47 5.21
N VAL A 100 14.42 -13.33 4.64
CA VAL A 100 13.26 -12.73 5.29
C VAL A 100 12.01 -13.58 5.11
N ILE A 101 11.29 -13.77 6.20
CA ILE A 101 9.98 -14.41 6.27
C ILE A 101 9.00 -13.30 6.63
N ARG A 102 7.89 -13.19 5.89
CA ARG A 102 6.88 -12.16 6.11
C ARG A 102 5.49 -12.78 6.14
N LEU A 103 4.67 -12.29 7.06
CA LEU A 103 3.24 -12.55 7.10
C LEU A 103 2.53 -11.21 7.18
N ASN A 104 1.58 -10.97 6.29
CA ASN A 104 0.77 -9.75 6.31
C ASN A 104 -0.71 -10.06 6.05
N TYR A 105 -1.55 -9.19 6.58
CA TYR A 105 -2.97 -9.16 6.30
C TYR A 105 -3.28 -7.90 5.52
N ARG A 106 -3.89 -8.04 4.35
CA ARG A 106 -4.35 -6.90 3.55
C ARG A 106 -5.84 -6.72 3.73
N TYR A 107 -6.25 -5.57 4.21
CA TYR A 107 -7.64 -5.12 4.20
C TYR A 107 -7.75 -3.93 3.26
N MET A 108 -8.69 -3.99 2.33
CA MET A 108 -8.93 -2.89 1.40
C MET A 108 -10.41 -2.64 1.20
N GLN A 109 -10.75 -1.40 0.87
CA GLN A 109 -12.06 -0.97 0.40
C GLN A 109 -11.88 -0.34 -0.96
N GLN A 110 -12.74 -0.71 -1.89
CA GLN A 110 -12.75 -0.17 -3.25
C GLN A 110 -14.16 0.29 -3.57
N GLN A 111 -14.28 1.54 -3.98
CA GLN A 111 -15.51 2.09 -4.54
C GLN A 111 -15.51 1.93 -6.05
N ASP A 112 -16.71 1.80 -6.62
CA ASP A 112 -16.87 1.88 -8.06
C ASP A 112 -17.05 3.35 -8.50
N ILE A 113 -17.08 3.55 -9.81
CA ILE A 113 -17.25 4.85 -10.48
C ILE A 113 -18.46 5.64 -9.98
N LEU A 114 -19.55 4.96 -9.60
CA LEU A 114 -20.80 5.58 -9.15
C LEU A 114 -20.82 5.87 -7.64
N GLY A 115 -19.79 5.48 -6.90
CA GLY A 115 -19.72 5.66 -5.46
C GLY A 115 -20.66 4.76 -4.67
N ASN A 116 -21.01 3.59 -5.23
CA ASN A 116 -21.75 2.58 -4.50
C ASN A 116 -21.00 2.15 -3.22
N PRO A 117 -21.69 1.58 -2.23
CA PRO A 117 -21.02 1.12 -1.02
C PRO A 117 -19.79 0.27 -1.34
N PRO A 118 -18.63 0.55 -0.71
CA PRO A 118 -17.39 -0.03 -1.14
C PRO A 118 -17.34 -1.54 -0.94
N ALA A 119 -16.81 -2.25 -1.92
CA ALA A 119 -16.41 -3.63 -1.76
C ALA A 119 -15.30 -3.72 -0.70
N LYS A 120 -15.48 -4.60 0.29
CA LYS A 120 -14.52 -4.85 1.36
C LYS A 120 -13.83 -6.17 1.10
N ILE A 121 -12.53 -6.14 0.97
CA ILE A 121 -11.72 -7.32 0.64
C ILE A 121 -10.64 -7.49 1.70
N GLY A 122 -10.51 -8.71 2.22
CA GLY A 122 -9.48 -9.09 3.19
C GLY A 122 -8.74 -10.34 2.75
N GLY A 123 -7.42 -10.38 2.99
CA GLY A 123 -6.59 -11.52 2.63
C GLY A 123 -5.32 -11.61 3.45
N VAL A 124 -4.87 -12.85 3.67
CA VAL A 124 -3.58 -13.16 4.31
C VAL A 124 -2.57 -13.49 3.22
N GLN A 125 -1.36 -12.94 3.35
CA GLN A 125 -0.26 -13.19 2.42
C GLN A 125 0.97 -13.65 3.22
N PHE A 126 1.60 -14.71 2.75
CA PHE A 126 2.87 -15.22 3.27
C PHE A 126 3.95 -15.08 2.21
N GLY A 127 5.14 -14.64 2.62
CA GLY A 127 6.28 -14.49 1.73
C GLY A 127 7.58 -14.98 2.38
N LEU A 128 8.41 -15.62 1.57
CA LEU A 128 9.77 -16.01 1.90
C LEU A 128 10.68 -15.52 0.78
N SER A 129 11.75 -14.83 1.15
CA SER A 129 12.80 -14.39 0.21
C SER A 129 14.17 -14.68 0.80
N SER A 130 15.08 -15.21 -0.01
CA SER A 130 16.47 -15.49 0.35
C SER A 130 17.41 -15.20 -0.82
N TYR A 131 18.59 -14.65 -0.52
CA TYR A 131 19.69 -14.50 -1.46
C TYR A 131 20.70 -15.64 -1.25
N PHE A 132 21.26 -16.13 -2.35
CA PHE A 132 22.31 -17.15 -2.35
C PHE A 132 23.62 -16.58 -2.83
#